data_3ba04c506c28d2b2017c13d93816b9b8
#
_entry.id   3ba04c506c28d2b2017c13d93816b9b8
#
_cell.length_a   1.000
_cell.length_b   1.000
_cell.length_c   1.000
_cell.angle_alpha   90.00
_cell.angle_beta   90.00
_cell.angle_gamma   90.00
#
_symmetry.space_group_name_H-M   'P 1'
#
loop_
_entity.id
_entity.type
_entity.pdbx_description
1 polymer ?
#
loop_
_entity_poly.entity_id
_entity_poly.type
_entity_poly.pdbx_seq_one_letter_code
_entity_poly.pdbx_strand_id
1 'polypeptide(L)'
;MEITIRVAVMDDVPALQTLIPHSARELSKGYYTPQQIESAITYIFGVDTQLISDKTYYVAEVAGQMVGCGGWSKRKTMFGGDQMKAEQDPMLDPKADAGRIRAFFTHPAWARKGIGRRIIQACEEAAKAEGFTRLELVATLPGEPLYAAMGYEVTERLAIPMSDGITLPAAHMKK
;
A
#
# COMPACT_ATOMS: atom_id res chain seq x y z
N MET A 1 21.22 9.42 7.02
CA MET A 1 21.35 8.90 5.65
C MET A 1 20.19 9.41 4.80
N GLU A 2 20.49 9.73 3.57
CA GLU A 2 19.50 10.31 2.68
C GLU A 2 18.54 9.25 2.12
N ILE A 3 17.24 9.51 2.24
CA ILE A 3 16.19 8.68 1.67
C ILE A 3 15.77 9.29 0.34
N THR A 4 15.87 8.52 -0.73
CA THR A 4 15.44 8.93 -2.08
C THR A 4 14.11 8.25 -2.41
N ILE A 5 13.14 9.03 -2.91
CA ILE A 5 11.86 8.51 -3.40
C ILE A 5 11.85 8.62 -4.93
N ARG A 6 11.54 7.54 -5.61
CA ARG A 6 11.42 7.52 -7.08
C ARG A 6 10.25 6.65 -7.53
N VAL A 7 9.82 6.83 -8.76
CA VAL A 7 8.81 5.98 -9.38
C VAL A 7 9.38 4.58 -9.59
N ALA A 8 8.61 3.56 -9.25
CA ALA A 8 8.97 2.17 -9.46
C ALA A 8 8.94 1.81 -10.95
N VAL A 9 9.82 0.91 -11.34
CA VAL A 9 9.87 0.33 -12.69
C VAL A 9 9.74 -1.18 -12.61
N MET A 10 9.47 -1.86 -13.74
CA MET A 10 9.27 -3.31 -13.72
C MET A 10 10.48 -4.08 -13.22
N ASP A 11 11.70 -3.56 -13.41
CA ASP A 11 12.91 -4.17 -12.88
C ASP A 11 12.96 -4.18 -11.34
N ASP A 12 12.11 -3.42 -10.67
CA ASP A 12 12.00 -3.43 -9.21
C ASP A 12 11.20 -4.62 -8.67
N VAL A 13 10.45 -5.32 -9.52
CA VAL A 13 9.55 -6.40 -9.08
C VAL A 13 10.25 -7.47 -8.23
N PRO A 14 11.43 -8.00 -8.60
CA PRO A 14 12.10 -8.98 -7.74
C PRO A 14 12.42 -8.45 -6.34
N ALA A 15 12.88 -7.21 -6.21
CA ALA A 15 13.17 -6.59 -4.91
C ALA A 15 11.88 -6.38 -4.10
N LEU A 16 10.80 -5.98 -4.75
CA LEU A 16 9.49 -5.82 -4.12
C LEU A 16 8.94 -7.17 -3.63
N GLN A 17 9.11 -8.23 -4.40
CA GLN A 17 8.68 -9.58 -4.01
C GLN A 17 9.42 -10.11 -2.78
N THR A 18 10.60 -9.59 -2.49
CA THR A 18 11.35 -9.88 -1.27
C THR A 18 10.94 -8.96 -0.12
N LEU A 19 10.82 -7.66 -0.38
CA LEU A 19 10.50 -6.65 0.63
C LEU A 19 9.10 -6.85 1.22
N ILE A 20 8.10 -7.08 0.40
CA ILE A 20 6.70 -7.10 0.84
C ILE A 20 6.43 -8.22 1.86
N PRO A 21 6.77 -9.48 1.61
CA PRO A 21 6.59 -10.53 2.61
C PRO A 21 7.42 -10.30 3.87
N HIS A 22 8.65 -9.83 3.73
CA HIS A 22 9.51 -9.56 4.87
C HIS A 22 8.92 -8.46 5.77
N SER A 23 8.48 -7.37 5.18
CA SER A 23 7.80 -6.28 5.89
C SER A 23 6.54 -6.79 6.61
N ALA A 24 5.69 -7.52 5.90
CA ALA A 24 4.45 -8.04 6.46
C ALA A 24 4.70 -8.97 7.66
N ARG A 25 5.65 -9.89 7.55
CA ARG A 25 5.95 -10.82 8.64
C ARG A 25 6.48 -10.13 9.88
N GLU A 26 7.39 -9.18 9.71
CA GLU A 26 8.05 -8.54 10.85
C GLU A 26 7.19 -7.44 11.48
N LEU A 27 6.52 -6.63 10.67
CA LEU A 27 5.78 -5.46 11.18
C LEU A 27 4.33 -5.76 11.56
N SER A 28 3.82 -6.94 11.22
CA SER A 28 2.47 -7.37 11.62
C SER A 28 2.43 -8.15 12.92
N LYS A 29 3.57 -8.49 13.51
CA LYS A 29 3.64 -9.17 14.80
C LYS A 29 2.94 -8.34 15.88
N GLY A 30 2.08 -9.01 16.67
CA GLY A 30 1.30 -8.34 17.71
C GLY A 30 -0.02 -7.73 17.22
N TYR A 31 -0.21 -7.60 15.90
CA TYR A 31 -1.47 -7.13 15.30
C TYR A 31 -2.30 -8.26 14.70
N TYR A 32 -1.62 -9.24 14.10
CA TYR A 32 -2.22 -10.38 13.44
C TYR A 32 -1.60 -11.69 13.95
N THR A 33 -2.34 -12.78 13.86
CA THR A 33 -1.81 -14.12 14.11
C THR A 33 -0.86 -14.53 12.99
N PRO A 34 0.08 -15.47 13.24
CA PRO A 34 0.93 -16.00 12.16
C PRO A 34 0.13 -16.54 10.97
N GLN A 35 -1.02 -17.17 11.22
CA GLN A 35 -1.89 -17.69 10.16
C GLN A 35 -2.50 -16.56 9.33
N GLN A 36 -2.94 -15.48 9.97
CA GLN A 36 -3.46 -14.32 9.26
C GLN A 36 -2.37 -13.68 8.38
N ILE A 37 -1.15 -13.56 8.90
CA ILE A 37 -0.03 -12.97 8.16
C ILE A 37 0.29 -13.81 6.92
N GLU A 38 0.47 -15.13 7.06
CA GLU A 38 0.81 -15.99 5.92
C GLU A 38 -0.33 -16.07 4.91
N SER A 39 -1.57 -16.10 5.36
CA SER A 39 -2.73 -16.06 4.47
C SER A 39 -2.79 -14.74 3.69
N ALA A 40 -2.55 -13.62 4.36
CA ALA A 40 -2.52 -12.31 3.69
C ALA A 40 -1.39 -12.20 2.67
N ILE A 41 -0.20 -12.75 2.96
CA ILE A 41 0.91 -12.78 2.01
C ILE A 41 0.54 -13.61 0.78
N THR A 42 -0.18 -14.72 0.97
CA THR A 42 -0.62 -15.58 -0.13
C THR A 42 -1.67 -14.91 -1.01
N TYR A 43 -2.66 -14.25 -0.41
CA TYR A 43 -3.87 -13.83 -1.13
C TYR A 43 -4.02 -12.34 -1.35
N ILE A 44 -3.37 -11.48 -0.53
CA ILE A 44 -3.59 -10.02 -0.56
C ILE A 44 -2.30 -9.25 -0.81
N PHE A 45 -1.28 -9.46 0.03
CA PHE A 45 -0.07 -8.65 0.00
C PHE A 45 0.85 -9.07 -1.14
N GLY A 46 1.08 -8.17 -2.06
CA GLY A 46 1.95 -8.47 -3.19
C GLY A 46 2.10 -7.24 -4.08
N VAL A 47 2.94 -7.39 -5.10
CA VAL A 47 3.13 -6.37 -6.12
C VAL A 47 1.84 -6.24 -6.92
N ASP A 48 1.44 -5.00 -7.18
CA ASP A 48 0.42 -4.67 -8.18
C ASP A 48 1.11 -4.03 -9.38
N THR A 49 1.32 -4.83 -10.42
CA THR A 49 2.03 -4.38 -11.62
C THR A 49 1.28 -3.31 -12.40
N GLN A 50 -0.03 -3.21 -12.23
CA GLN A 50 -0.80 -2.12 -12.85
C GLN A 50 -0.38 -0.75 -12.31
N LEU A 51 -0.06 -0.66 -11.00
CA LEU A 51 0.43 0.58 -10.41
C LEU A 51 1.79 0.98 -10.97
N ILE A 52 2.64 0.01 -11.26
CA ILE A 52 3.94 0.25 -11.89
C ILE A 52 3.73 0.74 -13.34
N SER A 53 2.87 0.08 -14.10
CA SER A 53 2.53 0.49 -15.46
C SER A 53 1.92 1.89 -15.52
N ASP A 54 1.09 2.23 -14.55
CA ASP A 54 0.45 3.55 -14.43
C ASP A 54 1.43 4.63 -13.93
N LYS A 55 2.62 4.24 -13.49
CA LYS A 55 3.64 5.13 -12.90
C LYS A 55 3.16 5.82 -11.61
N THR A 56 2.35 5.13 -10.84
CA THR A 56 1.79 5.63 -9.59
C THR A 56 2.31 4.89 -8.36
N TYR A 57 3.28 3.99 -8.55
CA TYR A 57 3.94 3.28 -7.46
C TYR A 57 5.33 3.84 -7.25
N TYR A 58 5.74 3.98 -5.98
CA TYR A 58 7.01 4.58 -5.59
C TYR A 58 7.83 3.59 -4.76
N VAL A 59 9.14 3.71 -4.88
CA VAL A 59 10.09 3.02 -4.02
C VAL A 59 10.95 4.05 -3.29
N ALA A 60 11.31 3.72 -2.05
CA ALA A 60 12.24 4.47 -1.25
C ALA A 60 13.56 3.71 -1.18
N GLU A 61 14.65 4.43 -1.38
CA GLU A 61 16.00 3.86 -1.36
C GLU A 61 16.92 4.62 -0.44
N VAL A 62 17.84 3.89 0.18
CA VAL A 62 18.98 4.44 0.93
C VAL A 62 20.23 3.71 0.45
N ALA A 63 21.21 4.46 -0.10
CA ALA A 63 22.46 3.89 -0.59
C ALA A 63 22.25 2.72 -1.56
N GLY A 64 21.24 2.83 -2.44
CA GLY A 64 20.92 1.80 -3.44
C GLY A 64 20.09 0.63 -2.90
N GLN A 65 19.78 0.58 -1.61
CA GLN A 65 18.93 -0.44 -1.01
C GLN A 65 17.47 0.03 -0.97
N MET A 66 16.55 -0.83 -1.44
CA MET A 66 15.13 -0.56 -1.31
C MET A 66 14.71 -0.73 0.15
N VAL A 67 14.17 0.33 0.75
CA VAL A 67 13.77 0.37 2.17
C VAL A 67 12.28 0.59 2.38
N GLY A 68 11.53 0.84 1.32
CA GLY A 68 10.08 1.01 1.38
C GLY A 68 9.46 1.14 0.02
N CYS A 69 8.14 0.98 -0.02
CA CYS A 69 7.35 1.13 -1.23
C CYS A 69 5.93 1.53 -0.86
N GLY A 70 5.21 2.07 -1.85
CA GLY A 70 3.82 2.46 -1.71
C GLY A 70 3.41 3.30 -2.90
N GLY A 71 2.13 3.42 -3.11
CA GLY A 71 1.63 4.19 -4.23
C GLY A 71 0.18 4.59 -4.09
N TRP A 72 -0.36 5.08 -5.20
CA TRP A 72 -1.75 5.44 -5.30
C TRP A 72 -2.32 4.89 -6.60
N SER A 73 -3.63 4.87 -6.71
CA SER A 73 -4.30 4.40 -7.91
C SER A 73 -5.40 5.34 -8.35
N LYS A 74 -5.45 5.56 -9.65
CA LYS A 74 -6.57 6.21 -10.34
C LYS A 74 -7.57 5.18 -10.88
N ARG A 75 -7.55 3.96 -10.31
CA ARG A 75 -8.44 2.84 -10.68
C ARG A 75 -9.26 2.37 -9.50
N LYS A 76 -10.28 1.57 -9.77
CA LYS A 76 -11.29 1.19 -8.77
C LYS A 76 -10.80 0.22 -7.69
N THR A 77 -9.77 -0.57 -7.93
CA THR A 77 -9.28 -1.53 -6.95
C THR A 77 -8.84 -0.83 -5.66
N MET A 78 -9.38 -1.31 -4.54
CA MET A 78 -9.11 -0.72 -3.22
C MET A 78 -7.88 -1.32 -2.54
N PHE A 79 -7.60 -2.60 -2.75
CA PHE A 79 -6.48 -3.31 -2.12
C PHE A 79 -6.19 -4.62 -2.86
N GLY A 80 -5.02 -5.19 -2.55
CA GLY A 80 -4.59 -6.48 -3.07
C GLY A 80 -3.59 -6.37 -4.21
N GLY A 81 -2.61 -7.28 -4.22
CA GLY A 81 -1.64 -7.41 -5.30
C GLY A 81 -2.21 -8.18 -6.49
N ASP A 82 -1.33 -8.48 -7.46
CA ASP A 82 -1.71 -9.18 -8.69
C ASP A 82 -2.40 -10.52 -8.43
N GLN A 83 -2.03 -11.23 -7.35
CA GLN A 83 -2.61 -12.52 -6.99
C GLN A 83 -4.10 -12.46 -6.63
N MET A 84 -4.61 -11.30 -6.27
CA MET A 84 -6.02 -11.09 -5.91
C MET A 84 -6.83 -10.46 -7.02
N LYS A 85 -6.18 -9.93 -8.04
CA LYS A 85 -6.81 -9.04 -9.00
C LYS A 85 -7.81 -9.75 -9.90
N ALA A 86 -8.98 -9.11 -10.09
CA ALA A 86 -9.92 -9.47 -11.14
C ALA A 86 -9.42 -8.96 -12.51
N GLU A 87 -10.05 -9.41 -13.59
CA GLU A 87 -9.60 -9.15 -14.96
C GLU A 87 -9.52 -7.67 -15.35
N GLN A 88 -10.35 -6.82 -14.74
CA GLN A 88 -10.40 -5.39 -15.09
C GLN A 88 -10.30 -4.51 -13.87
N ASP A 89 -9.58 -3.41 -14.03
CA ASP A 89 -9.41 -2.37 -13.02
C ASP A 89 -9.71 -1.02 -13.67
N PRO A 90 -11.01 -0.67 -13.81
CA PRO A 90 -11.41 0.52 -14.55
C PRO A 90 -10.94 1.82 -13.90
N MET A 91 -10.76 2.84 -14.74
CA MET A 91 -10.35 4.17 -14.30
C MET A 91 -11.43 4.84 -13.45
N LEU A 92 -10.98 5.59 -12.45
CA LEU A 92 -11.81 6.49 -11.66
C LEU A 92 -12.00 7.83 -12.38
N ASP A 93 -13.10 8.51 -12.05
CA ASP A 93 -13.33 9.90 -12.45
C ASP A 93 -12.89 10.82 -11.31
N PRO A 94 -11.84 11.65 -11.48
CA PRO A 94 -11.36 12.54 -10.42
C PRO A 94 -12.42 13.49 -9.87
N LYS A 95 -13.43 13.83 -10.66
CA LYS A 95 -14.52 14.72 -10.25
C LYS A 95 -15.56 14.05 -9.37
N ALA A 96 -15.69 12.71 -9.47
CA ALA A 96 -16.72 11.96 -8.76
C ALA A 96 -16.13 11.03 -7.70
N ASP A 97 -14.92 10.51 -7.92
CA ASP A 97 -14.33 9.44 -7.11
C ASP A 97 -13.13 9.93 -6.30
N ALA A 98 -12.84 9.25 -5.19
CA ALA A 98 -11.60 9.42 -4.46
C ALA A 98 -10.50 8.56 -5.08
N GLY A 99 -9.28 9.07 -5.16
CA GLY A 99 -8.12 8.25 -5.50
C GLY A 99 -7.83 7.24 -4.39
N ARG A 100 -7.09 6.19 -4.70
CA ARG A 100 -6.77 5.10 -3.76
C ARG A 100 -5.32 5.19 -3.33
N ILE A 101 -5.05 5.12 -2.02
CA ILE A 101 -3.70 4.86 -1.50
C ILE A 101 -3.54 3.35 -1.44
N ARG A 102 -2.39 2.82 -1.90
CA ARG A 102 -2.22 1.40 -2.18
C ARG A 102 -0.85 0.86 -1.76
N ALA A 103 -0.84 -0.35 -1.18
CA ALA A 103 0.32 -1.25 -1.11
C ALA A 103 1.57 -0.64 -0.46
N PHE A 104 1.45 -0.11 0.75
CA PHE A 104 2.55 0.47 1.52
C PHE A 104 3.24 -0.61 2.36
N PHE A 105 4.56 -0.75 2.17
CA PHE A 105 5.39 -1.67 2.94
C PHE A 105 6.74 -1.01 3.23
N THR A 106 7.25 -1.21 4.45
CA THR A 106 8.53 -0.66 4.87
C THR A 106 9.45 -1.78 5.34
N HIS A 107 10.72 -1.70 4.98
CA HIS A 107 11.74 -2.62 5.49
C HIS A 107 11.77 -2.53 7.03
N PRO A 108 11.75 -3.66 7.76
CA PRO A 108 11.65 -3.64 9.22
C PRO A 108 12.75 -2.84 9.91
N ALA A 109 13.97 -2.89 9.40
CA ALA A 109 15.10 -2.12 9.95
C ALA A 109 14.94 -0.61 9.74
N TRP A 110 14.03 -0.18 8.88
CA TRP A 110 13.78 1.22 8.53
C TRP A 110 12.41 1.72 8.97
N ALA A 111 11.69 0.93 9.76
CA ALA A 111 10.39 1.31 10.27
C ALA A 111 10.50 2.54 11.19
N ARG A 112 9.45 3.38 11.17
CA ARG A 112 9.31 4.59 11.99
C ARG A 112 10.43 5.63 11.77
N LYS A 113 10.95 5.70 10.55
CA LYS A 113 11.96 6.67 10.14
C LYS A 113 11.44 7.68 9.10
N GLY A 114 10.12 7.77 8.96
CA GLY A 114 9.47 8.74 8.07
C GLY A 114 9.35 8.31 6.61
N ILE A 115 9.67 7.07 6.26
CA ILE A 115 9.60 6.57 4.88
C ILE A 115 8.15 6.58 4.38
N GLY A 116 7.23 6.00 5.13
CA GLY A 116 5.81 5.96 4.76
C GLY A 116 5.23 7.36 4.59
N ARG A 117 5.55 8.27 5.50
CA ARG A 117 5.11 9.67 5.41
C ARG A 117 5.56 10.33 4.10
N ARG A 118 6.82 10.15 3.72
CA ARG A 118 7.35 10.74 2.49
C ARG A 118 6.68 10.16 1.25
N ILE A 119 6.41 8.85 1.23
CA ILE A 119 5.72 8.21 0.11
C ILE A 119 4.27 8.70 0.03
N ILE A 120 3.56 8.80 1.16
CA ILE A 120 2.18 9.33 1.17
C ILE A 120 2.16 10.76 0.62
N GLN A 121 3.09 11.61 1.01
CA GLN A 121 3.18 12.98 0.49
C GLN A 121 3.34 12.99 -1.04
N ALA A 122 4.21 12.14 -1.58
CA ALA A 122 4.38 12.01 -3.03
C ALA A 122 3.08 11.56 -3.71
N CYS A 123 2.37 10.59 -3.11
CA CYS A 123 1.09 10.12 -3.63
C CYS A 123 0.02 11.21 -3.62
N GLU A 124 -0.08 11.96 -2.53
CA GLU A 124 -1.07 13.04 -2.40
C GLU A 124 -0.83 14.16 -3.41
N GLU A 125 0.41 14.53 -3.61
CA GLU A 125 0.78 15.54 -4.62
C GLU A 125 0.46 15.06 -6.04
N ALA A 126 0.80 13.82 -6.37
CA ALA A 126 0.55 13.24 -7.68
C ALA A 126 -0.96 13.10 -7.96
N ALA A 127 -1.73 12.62 -6.99
CA ALA A 127 -3.17 12.49 -7.13
C ALA A 127 -3.85 13.85 -7.32
N LYS A 128 -3.44 14.85 -6.56
CA LYS A 128 -3.94 16.22 -6.70
C LYS A 128 -3.64 16.78 -8.08
N ALA A 129 -2.43 16.54 -8.61
CA ALA A 129 -2.04 16.99 -9.95
C ALA A 129 -2.92 16.37 -11.03
N GLU A 130 -3.50 15.20 -10.81
CA GLU A 130 -4.43 14.54 -11.73
C GLU A 130 -5.90 14.86 -11.44
N GLY A 131 -6.18 15.81 -10.54
CA GLY A 131 -7.52 16.35 -10.30
C GLY A 131 -8.29 15.69 -9.16
N PHE A 132 -7.71 14.75 -8.43
CA PHE A 132 -8.35 14.15 -7.27
C PHE A 132 -8.33 15.10 -6.08
N THR A 133 -9.47 15.27 -5.43
CA THR A 133 -9.61 16.11 -4.23
C THR A 133 -9.80 15.30 -2.96
N ARG A 134 -9.99 13.99 -3.09
CA ARG A 134 -10.22 13.07 -1.99
C ARG A 134 -9.40 11.81 -2.21
N LEU A 135 -8.98 11.19 -1.10
CA LEU A 135 -8.27 9.93 -1.10
C LEU A 135 -8.91 8.96 -0.10
N GLU A 136 -8.86 7.68 -0.42
CA GLU A 136 -9.30 6.63 0.47
C GLU A 136 -8.38 5.43 0.39
N LEU A 137 -8.44 4.58 1.41
CA LEU A 137 -7.59 3.39 1.49
C LEU A 137 -8.23 2.33 2.38
N VAL A 138 -7.73 1.11 2.27
CA VAL A 138 -7.98 0.07 3.25
C VAL A 138 -6.67 -0.20 3.98
N ALA A 139 -6.63 0.15 5.25
CA ALA A 139 -5.45 0.03 6.10
C ALA A 139 -5.40 -1.34 6.77
N THR A 140 -4.19 -1.91 6.83
CA THR A 140 -3.91 -2.97 7.80
C THR A 140 -3.86 -2.38 9.20
N LEU A 141 -4.02 -3.19 10.23
CA LEU A 141 -3.93 -2.71 11.61
C LEU A 141 -2.56 -2.08 11.92
N PRO A 142 -1.42 -2.68 11.53
CA PRO A 142 -0.13 -2.02 11.76
C PRO A 142 0.08 -0.73 10.94
N GLY A 143 -0.60 -0.57 9.81
CA GLY A 143 -0.50 0.62 8.98
C GLY A 143 -1.37 1.79 9.45
N GLU A 144 -2.42 1.51 10.18
CA GLU A 144 -3.42 2.51 10.58
C GLU A 144 -2.85 3.74 11.30
N PRO A 145 -1.89 3.61 12.25
CA PRO A 145 -1.33 4.79 12.91
C PRO A 145 -0.66 5.79 11.96
N LEU A 146 0.02 5.31 10.93
CA LEU A 146 0.65 6.17 9.94
C LEU A 146 -0.40 7.02 9.19
N TYR A 147 -1.45 6.38 8.72
CA TYR A 147 -2.51 7.08 7.98
C TYR A 147 -3.26 8.06 8.87
N ALA A 148 -3.57 7.68 10.12
CA ALA A 148 -4.18 8.57 11.08
C ALA A 148 -3.33 9.82 11.32
N ALA A 149 -2.01 9.65 11.46
CA ALA A 149 -1.06 10.76 11.61
C ALA A 149 -1.02 11.69 10.39
N MET A 150 -1.36 11.17 9.21
CA MET A 150 -1.43 11.94 7.96
C MET A 150 -2.81 12.54 7.68
N GLY A 151 -3.75 12.42 8.63
CA GLY A 151 -5.07 13.03 8.53
C GLY A 151 -6.18 12.15 7.98
N TYR A 152 -5.92 10.86 7.78
CA TYR A 152 -6.96 9.91 7.36
C TYR A 152 -7.78 9.46 8.56
N GLU A 153 -9.09 9.33 8.37
CA GLU A 153 -10.03 8.93 9.43
C GLU A 153 -10.68 7.59 9.08
N VAL A 154 -10.83 6.74 10.10
CA VAL A 154 -11.53 5.45 9.95
C VAL A 154 -13.02 5.71 9.73
N THR A 155 -13.56 5.17 8.63
CA THR A 155 -14.98 5.26 8.30
C THR A 155 -15.69 3.93 8.52
N GLU A 156 -14.98 2.80 8.45
CA GLU A 156 -15.57 1.49 8.62
C GLU A 156 -14.49 0.47 9.01
N ARG A 157 -14.84 -0.44 9.90
CA ARG A 157 -14.02 -1.62 10.23
C ARG A 157 -14.43 -2.78 9.34
N LEU A 158 -13.44 -3.47 8.78
CA LEU A 158 -13.63 -4.55 7.81
C LEU A 158 -13.04 -5.85 8.33
N ALA A 159 -13.56 -6.97 7.84
CA ALA A 159 -12.93 -8.28 7.95
C ALA A 159 -12.80 -8.81 6.51
N ILE A 160 -11.59 -8.75 5.96
CA ILE A 160 -11.33 -9.17 4.59
C ILE A 160 -11.30 -10.70 4.54
N PRO A 161 -12.21 -11.35 3.78
CA PRO A 161 -12.22 -12.80 3.65
C PRO A 161 -11.11 -13.24 2.69
N MET A 162 -10.39 -14.29 3.05
CA MET A 162 -9.41 -14.93 2.19
C MET A 162 -9.90 -16.31 1.77
N SER A 163 -9.38 -16.82 0.65
CA SER A 163 -9.89 -18.06 0.04
C SER A 163 -9.75 -19.31 0.93
N ASP A 164 -8.85 -19.27 1.92
CA ASP A 164 -8.65 -20.36 2.89
C ASP A 164 -9.60 -20.27 4.10
N GLY A 165 -10.53 -19.31 4.11
CA GLY A 165 -11.49 -19.11 5.20
C GLY A 165 -10.97 -18.25 6.35
N ILE A 166 -9.71 -17.83 6.32
CA ILE A 166 -9.15 -16.89 7.31
C ILE A 166 -9.58 -15.48 6.94
N THR A 167 -9.86 -14.63 7.94
CA THR A 167 -10.20 -13.23 7.72
C THR A 167 -9.12 -12.30 8.27
N LEU A 168 -8.93 -11.17 7.60
CA LEU A 168 -7.96 -10.15 8.00
C LEU A 168 -8.70 -8.89 8.45
N PRO A 169 -8.63 -8.52 9.75
CA PRO A 169 -9.17 -7.24 10.20
C PRO A 169 -8.45 -6.08 9.53
N ALA A 170 -9.20 -5.10 9.07
CA ALA A 170 -8.69 -3.93 8.39
C ALA A 170 -9.61 -2.73 8.65
N ALA A 171 -9.23 -1.55 8.15
CA ALA A 171 -10.03 -0.35 8.29
C ALA A 171 -10.10 0.40 6.95
N HIS A 172 -11.31 0.79 6.57
CA HIS A 172 -11.48 1.76 5.49
C HIS A 172 -11.25 3.16 6.06
N MET A 173 -10.38 3.92 5.42
CA MET A 173 -10.02 5.28 5.87
C MET A 173 -10.12 6.27 4.71
N LYS A 174 -10.43 7.51 5.05
CA LYS A 174 -10.60 8.61 4.09
C LYS A 174 -9.92 9.90 4.54
N LYS A 175 -9.51 10.67 3.55
CA LYS A 175 -9.00 12.03 3.73
C LYS A 175 -9.55 12.96 2.64
#